data_213e103ddfa26dc21bc384d7b013013b
#
_entry.id   213e103ddfa26dc21bc384d7b013013b
#
_cell.length_a   1.000
_cell.length_b   1.000
_cell.length_c   1.000
_cell.angle_alpha   90.00
_cell.angle_beta   90.00
_cell.angle_gamma   90.00
#
_symmetry.space_group_name_H-M   'P 1'
#
loop_
_entity.id
_entity.type
_entity.pdbx_description
1 polymer ?
#
loop_
_entity_poly.entity_id
_entity_poly.type
_entity_poly.pdbx_seq_one_letter_code
_entity_poly.pdbx_strand_id
1 'polypeptide(L)'
;MRKYGFHSWDDCLAAIGHGGLKEGQIVNRMYEEYRKDHPVLVTDDEILAEHQEGEPAKEKQAPKRSKSGITVKGLYDVSVRFSKCCSPVPGDEIVGFVTRGRGVSIHRTDCINMLNLPDLERVRLIEAEWQPDVIEQKSGELYLTEVHIYGNNRTGLLVDVSKIFTERDIDINSIHSTTNKQGVATIVVAFGTKSKNELRGLIDKLRQIESVIDVERTTG
;
A
#
# COMPACT_ATOMS: atom_id res chain seq x y z
N MET A 1 -30.06 -7.87 13.39
CA MET A 1 -31.42 -7.40 13.12
C MET A 1 -31.72 -6.07 13.78
N ARG A 2 -31.78 -5.95 15.11
CA ARG A 2 -32.11 -4.69 15.82
C ARG A 2 -31.27 -3.46 15.43
N LYS A 3 -30.01 -3.64 15.04
CA LYS A 3 -29.11 -2.53 14.67
C LYS A 3 -29.41 -1.88 13.31
N TYR A 4 -30.11 -2.59 12.41
CA TYR A 4 -30.54 -2.09 11.11
C TYR A 4 -32.01 -1.68 11.11
N GLY A 5 -32.69 -1.68 12.28
CA GLY A 5 -34.09 -1.23 12.42
C GLY A 5 -35.13 -2.21 11.91
N PHE A 6 -34.76 -3.45 11.57
CA PHE A 6 -35.73 -4.45 11.10
C PHE A 6 -36.34 -5.23 12.26
N HIS A 7 -37.68 -5.34 12.21
CA HIS A 7 -38.44 -6.05 13.24
C HIS A 7 -38.58 -7.56 12.94
N SER A 8 -38.48 -7.95 11.67
CA SER A 8 -38.55 -9.33 11.25
C SER A 8 -37.44 -9.73 10.28
N TRP A 9 -37.24 -11.04 10.10
CA TRP A 9 -36.30 -11.58 9.11
C TRP A 9 -36.79 -11.33 7.69
N ASP A 10 -38.11 -11.37 7.48
CA ASP A 10 -38.73 -11.13 6.18
C ASP A 10 -38.54 -9.68 5.72
N ASP A 11 -38.64 -8.69 6.64
CA ASP A 11 -38.34 -7.29 6.32
C ASP A 11 -36.88 -7.10 5.89
N CYS A 12 -35.97 -7.83 6.51
CA CYS A 12 -34.55 -7.78 6.17
C CYS A 12 -34.30 -8.38 4.77
N LEU A 13 -34.92 -9.53 4.45
CA LEU A 13 -34.83 -10.17 3.14
C LEU A 13 -35.47 -9.31 2.05
N ALA A 14 -36.62 -8.69 2.33
CA ALA A 14 -37.26 -7.76 1.41
C ALA A 14 -36.35 -6.55 1.11
N ALA A 15 -35.68 -5.98 2.12
CA ALA A 15 -34.73 -4.88 1.94
C ALA A 15 -33.52 -5.28 1.08
N ILE A 16 -33.05 -6.51 1.15
CA ILE A 16 -32.01 -7.05 0.26
C ILE A 16 -32.55 -7.14 -1.17
N GLY A 17 -33.73 -7.73 -1.34
CA GLY A 17 -34.36 -7.91 -2.66
C GLY A 17 -34.66 -6.58 -3.38
N HIS A 18 -34.93 -5.51 -2.63
CA HIS A 18 -35.14 -4.16 -3.16
C HIS A 18 -33.83 -3.35 -3.28
N GLY A 19 -32.65 -3.93 -3.01
CA GLY A 19 -31.36 -3.27 -3.13
C GLY A 19 -31.04 -2.23 -2.04
N GLY A 20 -31.87 -2.15 -0.99
CA GLY A 20 -31.65 -1.25 0.16
C GLY A 20 -30.51 -1.70 1.07
N LEU A 21 -30.14 -2.99 1.00
CA LEU A 21 -29.01 -3.57 1.73
C LEU A 21 -28.22 -4.51 0.81
N LYS A 22 -26.88 -4.42 0.88
CA LYS A 22 -26.00 -5.36 0.16
C LYS A 22 -25.89 -6.67 0.95
N GLU A 23 -26.09 -7.79 0.28
CA GLU A 23 -25.98 -9.16 0.86
C GLU A 23 -24.70 -9.34 1.68
N GLY A 24 -23.56 -8.91 1.15
CA GLY A 24 -22.27 -9.03 1.83
C GLY A 24 -22.17 -8.31 3.17
N GLN A 25 -22.95 -7.25 3.39
CA GLN A 25 -22.96 -6.54 4.69
C GLN A 25 -23.62 -7.38 5.78
N ILE A 26 -24.67 -8.12 5.43
CA ILE A 26 -25.39 -8.99 6.37
C ILE A 26 -24.57 -10.25 6.65
N VAL A 27 -24.04 -10.88 5.60
CA VAL A 27 -23.21 -12.09 5.74
C VAL A 27 -21.97 -11.79 6.60
N ASN A 28 -21.24 -10.71 6.33
CA ASN A 28 -20.08 -10.33 7.13
C ASN A 28 -20.45 -10.07 8.59
N ARG A 29 -21.61 -9.45 8.84
CA ARG A 29 -22.07 -9.17 10.20
C ARG A 29 -22.47 -10.45 10.94
N MET A 30 -23.17 -11.37 10.29
CA MET A 30 -23.51 -12.67 10.85
C MET A 30 -22.24 -13.45 11.18
N TYR A 31 -21.22 -13.39 10.31
CA TYR A 31 -19.94 -14.03 10.52
C TYR A 31 -19.15 -13.44 11.69
N GLU A 32 -19.21 -12.11 11.87
CA GLU A 32 -18.62 -11.44 13.05
C GLU A 32 -19.30 -11.86 14.36
N GLU A 33 -20.62 -11.96 14.39
CA GLU A 33 -21.37 -12.40 15.57
C GLU A 33 -21.11 -13.89 15.85
N TYR A 34 -21.13 -14.73 14.81
CA TYR A 34 -20.80 -16.17 14.93
C TYR A 34 -19.41 -16.39 15.52
N ARG A 35 -18.40 -15.61 15.06
CA ARG A 35 -17.02 -15.68 15.60
C ARG A 35 -16.90 -15.27 17.07
N LYS A 36 -17.77 -14.41 17.56
CA LYS A 36 -17.76 -14.03 18.99
C LYS A 36 -18.23 -15.19 19.88
N ASP A 37 -19.24 -15.91 19.41
CA ASP A 37 -19.84 -17.01 20.16
C ASP A 37 -19.04 -18.33 19.96
N HIS A 38 -18.27 -18.42 18.87
CA HIS A 38 -17.43 -19.57 18.53
C HIS A 38 -15.99 -19.10 18.25
N PRO A 39 -15.21 -18.77 19.28
CA PRO A 39 -13.79 -18.47 19.08
C PRO A 39 -13.10 -19.74 18.59
N VAL A 40 -12.74 -19.75 17.31
CA VAL A 40 -11.88 -20.79 16.76
C VAL A 40 -10.49 -20.56 17.35
N LEU A 41 -10.17 -21.32 18.37
CA LEU A 41 -8.79 -21.48 18.85
C LEU A 41 -8.09 -22.38 17.81
N VAL A 42 -7.70 -21.78 16.69
CA VAL A 42 -6.77 -22.44 15.78
C VAL A 42 -5.41 -22.35 16.45
N THR A 43 -4.94 -23.43 17.02
CA THR A 43 -3.58 -23.54 17.52
C THR A 43 -2.65 -23.62 16.33
N ASP A 44 -1.48 -22.96 16.43
CA ASP A 44 -0.47 -22.95 15.37
C ASP A 44 -0.04 -24.36 14.92
N ASP A 45 -0.24 -25.38 15.77
CA ASP A 45 0.03 -26.77 15.49
C ASP A 45 -0.98 -27.41 14.51
N GLU A 46 -2.23 -26.97 14.48
CA GLU A 46 -3.24 -27.49 13.53
C GLU A 46 -3.02 -26.96 12.12
N ILE A 47 -2.51 -25.73 11.97
CA ILE A 47 -2.14 -25.16 10.66
C ILE A 47 -0.95 -25.91 10.05
N LEU A 48 -0.04 -26.40 10.90
CA LEU A 48 1.13 -27.18 10.47
C LEU A 48 0.77 -28.65 10.14
N ALA A 49 -0.25 -29.21 10.78
CA ALA A 49 -0.69 -30.60 10.56
C ALA A 49 -1.47 -30.77 9.24
N GLU A 50 -2.31 -29.82 8.83
CA GLU A 50 -3.04 -29.89 7.56
C GLU A 50 -2.13 -29.80 6.31
N HIS A 51 -0.89 -29.36 6.47
CA HIS A 51 0.09 -29.30 5.37
C HIS A 51 1.03 -30.52 5.28
N GLN A 52 0.87 -31.53 6.16
CA GLN A 52 1.77 -32.70 6.16
C GLN A 52 1.16 -34.00 5.62
N GLU A 53 -0.11 -34.06 5.30
CA GLU A 53 -0.72 -35.27 4.71
C GLU A 53 -1.10 -35.06 3.24
N GLY A 54 -0.21 -35.51 2.36
CA GLY A 54 -0.57 -36.08 1.06
C GLY A 54 -0.44 -35.20 -0.16
N GLU A 55 0.73 -35.24 -0.82
CA GLU A 55 0.86 -35.81 -2.16
C GLU A 55 2.31 -35.79 -2.66
N PRO A 56 2.73 -36.72 -3.56
CA PRO A 56 4.12 -36.85 -3.98
C PRO A 56 4.55 -35.67 -4.82
N ALA A 57 5.82 -35.30 -4.64
CA ALA A 57 6.54 -34.24 -5.31
C ALA A 57 6.11 -34.05 -6.78
N LYS A 58 5.26 -33.08 -7.06
CA LYS A 58 5.14 -32.48 -8.38
C LYS A 58 6.24 -31.44 -8.54
N GLU A 59 6.95 -31.57 -9.62
CA GLU A 59 8.03 -30.70 -10.10
C GLU A 59 7.78 -29.22 -9.75
N LYS A 60 8.85 -28.55 -9.32
CA LYS A 60 8.90 -27.12 -9.10
C LYS A 60 8.34 -26.36 -10.30
N GLN A 61 7.04 -26.09 -10.28
CA GLN A 61 6.47 -25.13 -11.22
C GLN A 61 7.12 -23.78 -10.93
N ALA A 62 7.64 -23.15 -11.97
CA ALA A 62 8.17 -21.80 -11.90
C ALA A 62 7.16 -20.89 -11.19
N PRO A 63 7.60 -19.97 -10.32
CA PRO A 63 6.71 -19.13 -9.54
C PRO A 63 5.73 -18.43 -10.48
N LYS A 64 4.43 -18.71 -10.30
CA LYS A 64 3.39 -18.00 -11.04
C LYS A 64 3.59 -16.52 -10.82
N ARG A 65 3.75 -15.75 -11.89
CA ARG A 65 3.90 -14.28 -11.85
C ARG A 65 2.77 -13.69 -11.04
N SER A 66 3.08 -13.03 -9.93
CA SER A 66 2.07 -12.29 -9.18
C SER A 66 1.66 -11.06 -10.00
N LYS A 67 0.37 -10.77 -10.07
CA LYS A 67 -0.15 -9.57 -10.76
C LYS A 67 0.36 -8.27 -10.13
N SER A 68 0.88 -8.29 -8.93
CA SER A 68 1.38 -7.15 -8.17
C SER A 68 2.87 -6.86 -8.38
N GLY A 69 3.58 -7.69 -9.15
CA GLY A 69 5.02 -7.54 -9.34
C GLY A 69 5.88 -7.77 -8.08
N ILE A 70 5.30 -8.38 -7.04
CA ILE A 70 5.96 -8.68 -5.76
C ILE A 70 5.86 -10.16 -5.47
N THR A 71 6.95 -10.73 -4.98
CA THR A 71 7.01 -12.06 -4.40
C THR A 71 7.04 -11.94 -2.89
N VAL A 72 6.13 -12.63 -2.20
CA VAL A 72 6.09 -12.72 -0.75
C VAL A 72 6.54 -14.12 -0.36
N LYS A 73 7.57 -14.23 0.48
CA LYS A 73 8.20 -15.50 0.83
C LYS A 73 7.22 -16.39 1.59
N GLY A 74 7.03 -17.62 1.09
CA GLY A 74 6.16 -18.62 1.71
C GLY A 74 4.67 -18.42 1.48
N LEU A 75 4.24 -17.37 0.76
CA LEU A 75 2.84 -17.13 0.43
C LEU A 75 2.64 -17.05 -1.09
N TYR A 76 1.79 -17.92 -1.61
CA TYR A 76 1.41 -17.95 -3.02
C TYR A 76 -0.03 -17.41 -3.16
N ASP A 77 -0.26 -16.63 -4.21
CA ASP A 77 -1.59 -16.11 -4.56
C ASP A 77 -2.26 -15.20 -3.50
N VAL A 78 -1.44 -14.42 -2.77
CA VAL A 78 -1.90 -13.49 -1.75
C VAL A 78 -2.22 -12.13 -2.36
N SER A 79 -3.32 -11.52 -1.92
CA SER A 79 -3.64 -10.13 -2.27
C SER A 79 -2.61 -9.19 -1.66
N VAL A 80 -1.86 -8.49 -2.53
CA VAL A 80 -0.83 -7.52 -2.16
C VAL A 80 -1.34 -6.11 -2.38
N ARG A 81 -1.04 -5.20 -1.45
CA ARG A 81 -1.37 -3.77 -1.53
C ARG A 81 -0.17 -2.93 -1.15
N PHE A 82 0.09 -1.87 -1.91
CA PHE A 82 1.10 -0.89 -1.57
C PHE A 82 0.58 0.06 -0.50
N SER A 83 1.39 0.28 0.53
CA SER A 83 1.06 1.19 1.63
C SER A 83 1.16 2.64 1.21
N LYS A 84 0.14 3.43 1.52
CA LYS A 84 0.11 4.87 1.21
C LYS A 84 1.07 5.68 2.09
N CYS A 85 1.39 5.19 3.29
CA CYS A 85 2.26 5.94 4.23
C CYS A 85 3.70 6.09 3.74
N CYS A 86 4.21 5.17 2.93
CA CYS A 86 5.58 5.22 2.42
C CYS A 86 5.69 5.03 0.91
N SER A 87 4.58 4.70 0.24
CA SER A 87 4.46 4.59 -1.23
C SER A 87 5.67 3.91 -1.88
N PRO A 88 5.89 2.60 -1.63
CA PRO A 88 7.06 1.88 -2.13
C PRO A 88 7.06 1.83 -3.66
N VAL A 89 8.23 2.00 -4.26
CA VAL A 89 8.46 1.94 -5.70
C VAL A 89 9.51 0.89 -6.05
N PRO A 90 9.53 0.35 -7.28
CA PRO A 90 10.52 -0.63 -7.69
C PRO A 90 11.96 -0.18 -7.43
N GLY A 91 12.73 -1.05 -6.75
CA GLY A 91 14.10 -0.77 -6.31
C GLY A 91 14.21 -0.29 -4.85
N ASP A 92 13.10 -0.03 -4.15
CA ASP A 92 13.12 0.15 -2.71
C ASP A 92 13.29 -1.20 -2.00
N GLU A 93 13.92 -1.18 -0.83
CA GLU A 93 13.87 -2.31 0.10
C GLU A 93 12.47 -2.35 0.74
N ILE A 94 11.82 -3.50 0.65
CA ILE A 94 10.43 -3.65 1.05
C ILE A 94 10.24 -4.76 2.07
N VAL A 95 9.17 -4.65 2.85
CA VAL A 95 8.71 -5.65 3.80
C VAL A 95 7.19 -5.77 3.70
N GLY A 96 6.70 -7.00 3.79
CA GLY A 96 5.27 -7.28 3.86
C GLY A 96 4.77 -7.24 5.30
N PHE A 97 3.59 -6.68 5.50
CA PHE A 97 2.86 -6.74 6.76
C PHE A 97 1.54 -7.47 6.55
N VAL A 98 1.39 -8.63 7.20
CA VAL A 98 0.18 -9.45 7.10
C VAL A 98 -0.98 -8.78 7.82
N THR A 99 -1.98 -8.36 7.06
CA THR A 99 -3.15 -7.68 7.63
C THR A 99 -4.27 -8.67 7.95
N ARG A 100 -5.10 -8.34 8.94
CA ARG A 100 -6.26 -9.17 9.30
C ARG A 100 -7.35 -9.04 8.22
N GLY A 101 -7.41 -10.03 7.30
CA GLY A 101 -8.47 -10.14 6.28
C GLY A 101 -8.32 -9.29 5.03
N ARG A 102 -7.18 -8.60 4.81
CA ARG A 102 -6.93 -7.78 3.61
C ARG A 102 -5.68 -8.17 2.81
N GLY A 103 -5.08 -9.32 3.11
CA GLY A 103 -3.84 -9.76 2.49
C GLY A 103 -2.61 -9.07 3.08
N VAL A 104 -1.58 -8.90 2.27
CA VAL A 104 -0.29 -8.32 2.67
C VAL A 104 -0.18 -6.87 2.23
N SER A 105 0.15 -5.99 3.17
CA SER A 105 0.47 -4.59 2.90
C SER A 105 1.98 -4.45 2.75
N ILE A 106 2.44 -3.91 1.62
CA ILE A 106 3.86 -3.73 1.34
C ILE A 106 4.28 -2.33 1.79
N HIS A 107 5.30 -2.31 2.62
CA HIS A 107 5.94 -1.10 3.12
C HIS A 107 7.41 -1.05 2.71
N ARG A 108 7.99 0.13 2.73
CA ARG A 108 9.44 0.28 2.71
C ARG A 108 10.01 -0.12 4.08
N THR A 109 11.21 -0.64 4.11
CA THR A 109 11.90 -1.03 5.35
C THR A 109 12.20 0.17 6.26
N ASP A 110 12.38 1.36 5.69
CA ASP A 110 12.60 2.63 6.39
C ASP A 110 11.31 3.37 6.77
N CYS A 111 10.14 2.77 6.56
CA CYS A 111 8.86 3.37 6.94
C CYS A 111 8.74 3.50 8.46
N ILE A 112 8.43 4.70 8.95
CA ILE A 112 8.31 4.97 10.39
C ILE A 112 7.28 4.08 11.07
N ASN A 113 6.20 3.72 10.37
CA ASN A 113 5.19 2.80 10.89
C ASN A 113 5.73 1.37 11.06
N MET A 114 6.70 0.96 10.25
CA MET A 114 7.35 -0.35 10.37
C MET A 114 8.44 -0.33 11.45
N LEU A 115 9.19 0.75 11.54
CA LEU A 115 10.23 0.92 12.56
C LEU A 115 9.65 0.97 13.98
N ASN A 116 8.49 1.61 14.14
CA ASN A 116 7.81 1.78 15.42
C ASN A 116 6.78 0.68 15.75
N LEU A 117 6.81 -0.44 15.02
CA LEU A 117 5.90 -1.56 15.30
C LEU A 117 6.16 -2.14 16.70
N PRO A 118 5.10 -2.34 17.51
CA PRO A 118 5.20 -3.10 18.77
C PRO A 118 5.70 -4.52 18.52
N ASP A 119 6.43 -5.10 19.49
CA ASP A 119 7.02 -6.43 19.34
C ASP A 119 5.97 -7.52 19.02
N LEU A 120 4.78 -7.42 19.60
CA LEU A 120 3.66 -8.33 19.32
C LEU A 120 3.16 -8.28 17.87
N GLU A 121 3.33 -7.16 17.18
CA GLU A 121 2.93 -7.00 15.78
C GLU A 121 4.08 -7.36 14.80
N ARG A 122 5.32 -7.41 15.29
CA ARG A 122 6.49 -7.78 14.46
C ARG A 122 6.43 -9.19 13.92
N VAL A 123 5.75 -10.11 14.61
CA VAL A 123 5.51 -11.49 14.13
C VAL A 123 4.70 -11.55 12.84
N ARG A 124 4.04 -10.45 12.47
CA ARG A 124 3.27 -10.31 11.21
C ARG A 124 4.08 -9.76 10.05
N LEU A 125 5.36 -9.44 10.28
CA LEU A 125 6.28 -9.05 9.21
C LEU A 125 6.69 -10.29 8.42
N ILE A 126 6.72 -10.15 7.11
CA ILE A 126 7.08 -11.20 6.16
C ILE A 126 8.04 -10.62 5.11
N GLU A 127 8.99 -11.42 4.68
CA GLU A 127 9.90 -11.02 3.60
C GLU A 127 9.13 -10.82 2.29
N ALA A 128 9.39 -9.71 1.64
CA ALA A 128 8.82 -9.36 0.34
C ALA A 128 9.90 -8.82 -0.58
N GLU A 129 9.86 -9.18 -1.84
CA GLU A 129 10.84 -8.79 -2.85
C GLU A 129 10.15 -8.37 -4.14
N TRP A 130 10.72 -7.39 -4.84
CA TRP A 130 10.30 -7.03 -6.18
C TRP A 130 10.68 -8.13 -7.18
N GLN A 131 9.77 -8.44 -8.08
CA GLN A 131 10.09 -9.35 -9.18
C GLN A 131 11.12 -8.70 -10.13
N PRO A 132 12.06 -9.48 -10.70
CA PRO A 132 13.09 -8.94 -11.61
C PRO A 132 12.51 -8.16 -12.80
N ASP A 133 11.40 -8.63 -13.37
CA ASP A 133 10.74 -7.99 -14.51
C ASP A 133 10.27 -6.56 -14.19
N VAL A 134 9.90 -6.30 -12.93
CA VAL A 134 9.46 -4.98 -12.44
C VAL A 134 10.66 -4.07 -12.22
N ILE A 135 11.74 -4.60 -11.61
CA ILE A 135 12.98 -3.87 -11.40
C ILE A 135 13.60 -3.45 -12.73
N GLU A 136 13.55 -4.34 -13.74
CA GLU A 136 14.05 -4.07 -15.09
C GLU A 136 13.10 -3.19 -15.93
N GLN A 137 12.03 -2.68 -15.35
CA GLN A 137 11.04 -1.78 -15.98
C GLN A 137 10.33 -2.37 -17.21
N LYS A 138 10.28 -3.69 -17.33
CA LYS A 138 9.62 -4.39 -18.45
C LYS A 138 8.09 -4.30 -18.39
N SER A 139 7.53 -4.01 -17.20
CA SER A 139 6.07 -3.94 -17.00
C SER A 139 5.44 -2.64 -17.51
N GLY A 140 6.21 -1.55 -17.61
CA GLY A 140 5.68 -0.22 -17.98
C GLY A 140 4.71 0.39 -16.95
N GLU A 141 4.51 -0.27 -15.80
CA GLU A 141 3.62 0.19 -14.74
C GLU A 141 4.18 1.41 -14.02
N LEU A 142 3.27 2.32 -13.65
CA LEU A 142 3.60 3.50 -12.85
C LEU A 142 3.20 3.26 -11.39
N TYR A 143 4.10 3.57 -10.49
CA TYR A 143 3.90 3.46 -9.04
C TYR A 143 3.68 4.84 -8.46
N LEU A 144 2.53 5.04 -7.81
CA LEU A 144 2.18 6.31 -7.21
C LEU A 144 3.10 6.60 -6.03
N THR A 145 3.73 7.76 -6.04
CA THR A 145 4.58 8.25 -4.96
C THR A 145 4.30 9.72 -4.66
N GLU A 146 4.77 10.18 -3.52
CA GLU A 146 4.60 11.55 -3.06
C GLU A 146 5.93 12.12 -2.54
N VAL A 147 6.21 13.37 -2.91
CA VAL A 147 7.36 14.12 -2.43
C VAL A 147 6.91 15.43 -1.77
N HIS A 148 7.58 15.77 -0.69
CA HIS A 148 7.42 17.01 0.05
C HIS A 148 8.61 17.92 -0.25
N ILE A 149 8.34 19.07 -0.83
CA ILE A 149 9.32 20.07 -1.21
C ILE A 149 9.19 21.23 -0.24
N TYR A 150 10.25 21.51 0.49
CA TYR A 150 10.34 22.65 1.40
C TYR A 150 11.18 23.73 0.77
N GLY A 151 10.71 24.95 0.78
CA GLY A 151 11.45 26.05 0.17
C GLY A 151 11.04 27.43 0.71
N ASN A 152 11.90 28.42 0.50
CA ASN A 152 11.55 29.82 0.75
C ASN A 152 10.52 30.26 -0.29
N ASN A 153 9.33 30.71 0.17
CA ASN A 153 8.26 31.12 -0.72
C ASN A 153 8.66 32.34 -1.53
N ARG A 154 8.50 32.25 -2.84
CA ARG A 154 8.64 33.35 -3.79
C ARG A 154 7.71 33.20 -4.98
N THR A 155 7.48 34.29 -5.68
CA THR A 155 6.77 34.25 -6.96
C THR A 155 7.50 33.34 -7.93
N GLY A 156 6.77 32.45 -8.58
CA GLY A 156 7.30 31.51 -9.56
C GLY A 156 7.83 30.16 -8.98
N LEU A 157 7.97 29.98 -7.65
CA LEU A 157 8.47 28.74 -7.08
C LEU A 157 7.67 27.52 -7.56
N LEU A 158 6.33 27.60 -7.54
CA LEU A 158 5.46 26.51 -8.00
C LEU A 158 5.63 26.24 -9.50
N VAL A 159 5.86 27.30 -10.29
CA VAL A 159 6.11 27.16 -11.73
C VAL A 159 7.43 26.43 -11.98
N ASP A 160 8.49 26.80 -11.25
CA ASP A 160 9.79 26.15 -11.38
C ASP A 160 9.73 24.67 -10.99
N VAL A 161 8.97 24.33 -9.91
CA VAL A 161 8.72 22.96 -9.52
C VAL A 161 7.98 22.21 -10.63
N SER A 162 6.85 22.74 -11.12
CA SER A 162 6.05 22.06 -12.15
C SER A 162 6.81 21.90 -13.48
N LYS A 163 7.68 22.83 -13.83
CA LYS A 163 8.52 22.77 -15.02
C LYS A 163 9.43 21.53 -15.04
N ILE A 164 10.01 21.15 -13.90
CA ILE A 164 10.85 19.94 -13.79
C ILE A 164 10.07 18.67 -14.09
N PHE A 165 8.81 18.56 -13.67
CA PHE A 165 7.93 17.44 -14.01
C PHE A 165 7.62 17.42 -15.50
N THR A 166 7.29 18.57 -16.09
CA THR A 166 7.02 18.71 -17.53
C THR A 166 8.24 18.36 -18.38
N GLU A 167 9.46 18.81 -18.02
CA GLU A 167 10.70 18.48 -18.72
C GLU A 167 11.04 16.99 -18.71
N ARG A 168 10.47 16.24 -17.78
CA ARG A 168 10.67 14.79 -17.64
C ARG A 168 9.50 13.96 -18.13
N ASP A 169 8.48 14.60 -18.69
CA ASP A 169 7.25 13.93 -19.14
C ASP A 169 6.58 13.12 -18.01
N ILE A 170 6.57 13.70 -16.81
CA ILE A 170 5.95 13.10 -15.62
C ILE A 170 4.63 13.80 -15.35
N ASP A 171 3.53 13.05 -15.39
CA ASP A 171 2.20 13.53 -15.04
C ASP A 171 2.05 13.72 -13.54
N ILE A 172 1.58 14.92 -13.15
CA ILE A 172 1.24 15.24 -11.76
C ILE A 172 -0.20 14.82 -11.48
N ASN A 173 -0.38 13.89 -10.54
CA ASN A 173 -1.71 13.46 -10.08
C ASN A 173 -2.36 14.49 -9.17
N SER A 174 -1.58 15.05 -8.26
CA SER A 174 -2.04 16.14 -7.38
C SER A 174 -0.87 17.00 -6.95
N ILE A 175 -1.15 18.28 -6.72
CA ILE A 175 -0.21 19.23 -6.14
C ILE A 175 -0.92 20.05 -5.07
N HIS A 176 -0.29 20.19 -3.92
CA HIS A 176 -0.79 20.99 -2.81
C HIS A 176 0.33 21.89 -2.29
N SER A 177 0.06 23.18 -2.19
CA SER A 177 1.05 24.15 -1.72
C SER A 177 0.50 24.96 -0.57
N THR A 178 1.26 25.04 0.51
CA THR A 178 0.95 25.87 1.69
C THR A 178 2.18 26.69 2.06
N THR A 179 1.96 27.88 2.62
CA THR A 179 3.04 28.74 3.12
C THR A 179 2.77 29.05 4.58
N ASN A 180 3.76 28.86 5.43
CA ASN A 180 3.67 29.18 6.85
C ASN A 180 3.94 30.69 7.09
N LYS A 181 3.75 31.13 8.35
CA LYS A 181 3.95 32.52 8.74
C LYS A 181 5.40 33.00 8.62
N GLN A 182 6.35 32.07 8.58
CA GLN A 182 7.78 32.34 8.43
C GLN A 182 8.21 32.45 6.97
N GLY A 183 7.26 32.33 6.01
CA GLY A 183 7.57 32.42 4.58
C GLY A 183 8.12 31.12 4.00
N VAL A 184 8.07 29.99 4.73
CA VAL A 184 8.46 28.68 4.19
C VAL A 184 7.25 28.05 3.51
N ALA A 185 7.40 27.74 2.22
CA ALA A 185 6.45 26.98 1.44
C ALA A 185 6.70 25.49 1.59
N THR A 186 5.62 24.73 1.77
CA THR A 186 5.61 23.26 1.67
C THR A 186 4.76 22.90 0.46
N ILE A 187 5.38 22.29 -0.54
CA ILE A 187 4.72 21.84 -1.77
C ILE A 187 4.73 20.29 -1.75
N VAL A 188 3.55 19.71 -1.74
CA VAL A 188 3.36 18.26 -1.77
C VAL A 188 2.91 17.88 -3.18
N VAL A 189 3.65 16.99 -3.83
CA VAL A 189 3.36 16.55 -5.19
C VAL A 189 3.23 15.04 -5.23
N ALA A 190 2.07 14.54 -5.67
CA ALA A 190 1.84 13.13 -5.93
C ALA A 190 1.91 12.87 -7.45
N PHE A 191 2.64 11.84 -7.86
CA PHE A 191 2.87 11.48 -9.26
C PHE A 191 3.20 10.00 -9.41
N GLY A 192 3.17 9.53 -10.65
CA GLY A 192 3.58 8.16 -11.00
C GLY A 192 5.06 8.11 -11.38
N THR A 193 5.78 7.10 -10.88
CA THR A 193 7.17 6.82 -11.28
C THR A 193 7.37 5.34 -11.57
N LYS A 194 8.35 5.02 -12.41
CA LYS A 194 8.68 3.64 -12.79
C LYS A 194 9.67 2.97 -11.86
N SER A 195 10.53 3.76 -11.19
CA SER A 195 11.60 3.20 -10.36
C SER A 195 12.15 4.20 -9.35
N LYS A 196 12.88 3.66 -8.36
CA LYS A 196 13.66 4.45 -7.38
C LYS A 196 14.70 5.35 -8.05
N ASN A 197 15.33 4.90 -9.14
CA ASN A 197 16.35 5.68 -9.85
C ASN A 197 15.76 6.91 -10.54
N GLU A 198 14.60 6.76 -11.20
CA GLU A 198 13.87 7.87 -11.80
C GLU A 198 13.45 8.89 -10.74
N LEU A 199 12.88 8.40 -9.62
CA LEU A 199 12.48 9.21 -8.48
C LEU A 199 13.67 9.97 -7.89
N ARG A 200 14.82 9.30 -7.68
CA ARG A 200 16.02 9.94 -7.17
C ARG A 200 16.50 11.05 -8.09
N GLY A 201 16.57 10.78 -9.40
CA GLY A 201 16.97 11.80 -10.38
C GLY A 201 16.02 13.01 -10.41
N LEU A 202 14.71 12.81 -10.15
CA LEU A 202 13.74 13.89 -10.00
C LEU A 202 14.02 14.70 -8.74
N ILE A 203 14.19 14.05 -7.59
CA ILE A 203 14.50 14.70 -6.31
C ILE A 203 15.78 15.55 -6.41
N ASP A 204 16.83 15.00 -7.03
CA ASP A 204 18.10 15.72 -7.22
C ASP A 204 17.92 16.98 -8.06
N LYS A 205 17.02 16.97 -9.05
CA LYS A 205 16.70 18.16 -9.85
C LYS A 205 15.85 19.18 -9.08
N LEU A 206 14.88 18.73 -8.31
CA LEU A 206 14.07 19.60 -7.47
C LEU A 206 14.92 20.33 -6.42
N ARG A 207 15.93 19.67 -5.86
CA ARG A 207 16.90 20.29 -4.94
C ARG A 207 17.78 21.36 -5.56
N GLN A 208 17.90 21.39 -6.89
CA GLN A 208 18.68 22.42 -7.61
C GLN A 208 17.92 23.73 -7.79
N ILE A 209 16.62 23.78 -7.51
CA ILE A 209 15.84 25.03 -7.56
C ILE A 209 16.34 25.95 -6.43
N GLU A 210 16.72 27.19 -6.78
CA GLU A 210 17.38 28.17 -5.90
C GLU A 210 16.69 28.40 -4.54
N SER A 211 15.35 28.30 -4.49
CA SER A 211 14.60 28.57 -3.26
C SER A 211 14.25 27.30 -2.50
N VAL A 212 14.57 26.12 -3.03
CA VAL A 212 14.30 24.85 -2.36
C VAL A 212 15.33 24.61 -1.28
N ILE A 213 14.85 24.31 -0.07
CA ILE A 213 15.66 24.01 1.11
C ILE A 213 15.93 22.52 1.17
N ASP A 214 14.88 21.71 1.01
CA ASP A 214 14.97 20.24 0.99
C ASP A 214 13.81 19.61 0.23
N VAL A 215 14.02 18.36 -0.19
CA VAL A 215 13.01 17.52 -0.82
C VAL A 215 13.03 16.16 -0.16
N GLU A 216 11.93 15.80 0.45
CA GLU A 216 11.75 14.56 1.16
C GLU A 216 10.70 13.68 0.48
N ARG A 217 10.86 12.39 0.62
CA ARG A 217 9.87 11.40 0.25
C ARG A 217 9.06 11.03 1.48
N THR A 218 7.75 10.84 1.33
CA THR A 218 6.89 10.40 2.44
C THR A 218 7.42 9.10 3.06
N THR A 219 7.59 9.10 4.37
CA THR A 219 8.13 7.96 5.14
C THR A 219 7.14 7.36 6.14
N GLY A 220 5.91 7.90 6.22
CA GLY A 220 4.85 7.40 7.11
C GLY A 220 4.16 8.50 7.86
#